data_eac1f628127de69aafb06561f17e0f97
#
_entry.id   eac1f628127de69aafb06561f17e0f97
#
_cell.length_a   1.000
_cell.length_b   1.000
_cell.length_c   1.000
_cell.angle_alpha   90.00
_cell.angle_beta   90.00
_cell.angle_gamma   90.00
#
_symmetry.space_group_name_H-M   'P 1'
#
loop_
_entity.id
_entity.type
_entity.pdbx_description
1 polymer ?
#
loop_
_entity_poly.entity_id
_entity_poly.type
_entity_poly.pdbx_seq_one_letter_code
_entity_poly.pdbx_strand_id
1 'polypeptide(L)'
;MPAQRVRRFLVALLLFSSLATTVVSQELAAPDAWVALQRGDASKAAAIFRDALDRSPRDAVLHYGSARASLALGRTDAAISSLKRAIEYAPKFIQAMVLLAQVAYDAADLDLAVRSLEKAAAIAPQDPTIASQLAQWRKEASLHQSFQTQPGVHFNVLFEGPHQKAVGQHVSAVLESAYWNIGKTLNIYPGAALDVILYSNQQFRDVTRAPAWASGGYDGRIRLPVGGALRSPEALERVVIHEYIHSVVQHAGGAGVPAWLSEGLASYFEPGDKSWAAKALRAARTRIRLEELVEGFGGLDGATALIAYAQSQIGAQLLYERVSPHAGSFLQLLGNGHTVDQALSRHGVQPEAFYAEWRRRIGMPGDGTR
;
A
#
# COMPACT_ATOMS: atom_id res chain seq x y z
N MET A 1 -7.35 19.81 13.95
CA MET A 1 -6.85 18.74 14.85
C MET A 1 -6.08 17.71 14.00
N PRO A 2 -4.74 17.59 14.08
CA PRO A 2 -3.94 16.76 13.17
C PRO A 2 -3.39 15.51 13.88
N ALA A 3 -4.21 14.68 14.52
CA ALA A 3 -3.71 13.56 15.32
C ALA A 3 -4.03 12.14 14.76
N GLN A 4 -4.65 12.02 13.57
CA GLN A 4 -5.11 10.71 13.07
C GLN A 4 -4.31 10.14 11.88
N ARG A 5 -3.26 10.81 11.39
CA ARG A 5 -2.61 10.47 10.11
C ARG A 5 -1.40 9.54 10.17
N VAL A 6 -0.92 9.20 11.38
CA VAL A 6 0.20 8.24 11.55
C VAL A 6 -0.31 6.79 11.73
N ARG A 7 -1.63 6.58 11.74
CA ARG A 7 -2.24 5.31 12.20
C ARG A 7 -2.14 4.12 11.24
N ARG A 8 -1.92 4.27 9.93
CA ARG A 8 -1.95 3.13 8.99
C ARG A 8 -0.65 2.36 8.88
N PHE A 9 0.52 2.99 9.10
CA PHE A 9 1.79 2.25 9.33
C PHE A 9 1.91 1.71 10.76
N LEU A 10 1.05 2.17 11.70
CA LEU A 10 1.09 1.83 13.13
C LEU A 10 0.03 0.80 13.54
N VAL A 11 -0.97 0.49 12.72
CA VAL A 11 -2.06 -0.42 13.12
C VAL A 11 -1.59 -1.87 13.25
N ALA A 12 -0.52 -2.29 12.55
CA ALA A 12 0.12 -3.59 12.84
C ALA A 12 0.93 -3.60 14.16
N LEU A 13 1.23 -2.44 14.73
CA LEU A 13 2.06 -2.33 15.95
C LEU A 13 1.25 -2.14 17.24
N LEU A 14 -0.06 -1.86 17.15
CA LEU A 14 -0.91 -1.56 18.33
C LEU A 14 -1.64 -2.78 18.92
N LEU A 15 -1.47 -3.98 18.35
CA LEU A 15 -2.02 -5.21 18.92
C LEU A 15 -1.08 -5.92 19.92
N PHE A 16 0.06 -5.33 20.27
CA PHE A 16 0.99 -5.85 21.28
C PHE A 16 0.72 -5.34 22.70
N SER A 17 -0.54 -5.09 23.09
CA SER A 17 -0.84 -4.56 24.43
C SER A 17 -1.31 -5.62 25.44
N SER A 18 -0.71 -6.83 25.45
CA SER A 18 -0.99 -7.77 26.55
C SER A 18 0.19 -8.58 27.09
N LEU A 19 1.43 -8.16 26.82
CA LEU A 19 2.58 -8.64 27.61
C LEU A 19 3.03 -7.54 28.56
N ALA A 20 2.29 -7.41 29.68
CA ALA A 20 2.78 -6.73 30.88
C ALA A 20 3.87 -7.60 31.50
N THR A 21 5.07 -7.55 30.96
CA THR A 21 6.30 -7.98 31.64
C THR A 21 7.20 -6.78 31.73
N THR A 22 7.29 -6.23 32.95
CA THR A 22 8.35 -5.37 33.47
C THR A 22 9.27 -4.76 32.40
N VAL A 23 8.76 -3.74 31.70
CA VAL A 23 9.62 -2.74 31.12
C VAL A 23 10.13 -1.95 32.30
N VAL A 24 11.35 -2.31 32.77
CA VAL A 24 12.17 -1.36 33.50
C VAL A 24 12.07 -0.08 32.70
N SER A 25 11.65 1.00 33.34
CA SER A 25 11.62 2.36 32.81
C SER A 25 13.07 2.77 32.48
N GLN A 26 13.60 2.21 31.38
CA GLN A 26 14.74 2.77 30.72
C GLN A 26 14.24 4.09 30.16
N GLU A 27 14.70 5.21 30.71
CA GLU A 27 14.50 6.52 30.10
C GLU A 27 14.77 6.36 28.61
N LEU A 28 13.74 6.63 27.79
CA LEU A 28 13.86 6.46 26.35
C LEU A 28 15.03 7.32 25.89
N ALA A 29 16.09 6.68 25.39
CA ALA A 29 17.23 7.40 24.84
C ALA A 29 16.71 8.34 23.74
N ALA A 30 17.05 9.64 23.83
CA ALA A 30 16.59 10.71 22.98
C ALA A 30 15.04 10.92 22.95
N PRO A 31 14.40 11.27 24.09
CA PRO A 31 12.94 11.40 24.19
C PRO A 31 12.37 12.42 23.17
N ASP A 32 13.08 13.52 22.91
CA ASP A 32 12.66 14.54 21.94
C ASP A 32 12.56 14.00 20.50
N ALA A 33 13.39 13.01 20.14
CA ALA A 33 13.30 12.37 18.83
C ALA A 33 12.01 11.54 18.70
N TRP A 34 11.61 10.84 19.76
CA TRP A 34 10.36 10.08 19.78
C TRP A 34 9.14 11.00 19.71
N VAL A 35 9.18 12.13 20.42
CA VAL A 35 8.13 13.16 20.33
C VAL A 35 8.06 13.74 18.92
N ALA A 36 9.19 14.02 18.29
CA ALA A 36 9.23 14.50 16.90
C ALA A 36 8.61 13.47 15.93
N LEU A 37 8.92 12.17 16.07
CA LEU A 37 8.29 11.11 15.29
C LEU A 37 6.77 11.05 15.48
N GLN A 38 6.30 11.16 16.71
CA GLN A 38 4.85 11.16 17.01
C GLN A 38 4.13 12.36 16.38
N ARG A 39 4.82 13.49 16.26
CA ARG A 39 4.30 14.70 15.61
C ARG A 39 4.41 14.69 14.08
N GLY A 40 5.04 13.65 13.50
CA GLY A 40 5.27 13.55 12.06
C GLY A 40 6.51 14.32 11.56
N ASP A 41 7.31 14.90 12.46
CA ASP A 41 8.55 15.60 12.10
C ASP A 41 9.72 14.60 12.01
N ALA A 42 9.67 13.79 10.95
CA ALA A 42 10.66 12.74 10.73
C ALA A 42 12.08 13.28 10.51
N SER A 43 12.21 14.46 9.89
CA SER A 43 13.52 15.09 9.63
C SER A 43 14.18 15.50 10.94
N LYS A 44 13.45 16.14 11.84
CA LYS A 44 13.92 16.52 13.17
C LYS A 44 14.29 15.27 13.99
N ALA A 45 13.42 14.25 13.97
CA ALA A 45 13.68 13.01 14.66
C ALA A 45 14.99 12.34 14.18
N ALA A 46 15.19 12.26 12.86
CA ALA A 46 16.40 11.67 12.26
C ALA A 46 17.67 12.44 12.68
N ALA A 47 17.61 13.77 12.75
CA ALA A 47 18.73 14.59 13.20
C ALA A 47 19.06 14.29 14.68
N ILE A 48 18.06 14.28 15.57
CA ILE A 48 18.27 14.02 17.01
C ILE A 48 18.77 12.59 17.23
N PHE A 49 18.24 11.58 16.55
CA PHE A 49 18.75 10.20 16.65
C PHE A 49 20.18 10.09 16.18
N ARG A 50 20.58 10.76 15.10
CA ARG A 50 21.97 10.78 14.63
C ARG A 50 22.89 11.36 15.70
N ASP A 51 22.56 12.56 16.21
CA ASP A 51 23.38 13.23 17.24
C ASP A 51 23.48 12.40 18.55
N ALA A 52 22.44 11.62 18.87
CA ALA A 52 22.46 10.70 19.98
C ALA A 52 23.33 9.45 19.69
N LEU A 53 23.31 8.93 18.48
CA LEU A 53 24.15 7.82 18.03
C LEU A 53 25.63 8.19 17.97
N ASP A 54 25.97 9.46 17.69
CA ASP A 54 27.36 9.94 17.77
C ASP A 54 27.92 9.82 19.18
N ARG A 55 27.07 9.98 20.21
CA ARG A 55 27.44 9.82 21.63
C ARG A 55 27.34 8.37 22.13
N SER A 56 26.41 7.59 21.57
CA SER A 56 26.10 6.22 22.00
C SER A 56 25.94 5.28 20.79
N PRO A 57 27.03 4.98 20.06
CA PRO A 57 26.96 4.31 18.76
C PRO A 57 26.49 2.84 18.80
N ARG A 58 26.43 2.23 20.00
CA ARG A 58 25.98 0.85 20.19
C ARG A 58 24.62 0.73 20.87
N ASP A 59 23.90 1.84 21.02
CA ASP A 59 22.57 1.81 21.62
C ASP A 59 21.54 1.29 20.61
N ALA A 60 21.00 0.10 20.89
CA ALA A 60 20.04 -0.58 20.03
C ALA A 60 18.71 0.18 19.88
N VAL A 61 18.28 0.92 20.94
CA VAL A 61 17.03 1.69 20.92
C VAL A 61 17.17 2.92 20.03
N LEU A 62 18.35 3.57 20.05
CA LEU A 62 18.65 4.69 19.14
C LEU A 62 18.69 4.24 17.68
N HIS A 63 19.30 3.08 17.39
CA HIS A 63 19.27 2.51 16.05
C HIS A 63 17.85 2.17 15.60
N TYR A 64 17.03 1.60 16.46
CA TYR A 64 15.62 1.34 16.16
C TYR A 64 14.84 2.65 15.90
N GLY A 65 15.06 3.69 16.69
CA GLY A 65 14.48 5.02 16.47
C GLY A 65 14.92 5.65 15.15
N SER A 66 16.21 5.57 14.84
CA SER A 66 16.77 6.04 13.56
C SER A 66 16.16 5.31 12.36
N ALA A 67 15.92 4.00 12.48
CA ALA A 67 15.23 3.23 11.44
C ALA A 67 13.80 3.72 11.23
N ARG A 68 13.05 3.97 12.30
CA ARG A 68 11.68 4.50 12.21
C ARG A 68 11.64 5.90 11.58
N ALA A 69 12.60 6.75 11.91
CA ALA A 69 12.73 8.06 11.28
C ALA A 69 13.08 7.94 9.78
N SER A 70 13.96 7.00 9.43
CA SER A 70 14.33 6.72 8.04
C SER A 70 13.12 6.22 7.22
N LEU A 71 12.30 5.32 7.78
CA LEU A 71 11.06 4.86 7.13
C LEU A 71 10.07 6.00 6.89
N ALA A 72 9.90 6.87 7.88
CA ALA A 72 9.03 8.03 7.73
C ALA A 72 9.53 9.04 6.67
N LEU A 73 10.82 8.97 6.33
CA LEU A 73 11.45 9.73 5.24
C LEU A 73 11.53 8.96 3.91
N GLY A 74 10.96 7.76 3.80
CA GLY A 74 11.04 6.91 2.62
C GLY A 74 12.42 6.30 2.34
N ARG A 75 13.32 6.28 3.34
CA ARG A 75 14.72 5.82 3.20
C ARG A 75 14.84 4.36 3.65
N THR A 76 14.32 3.44 2.85
CA THR A 76 14.19 2.01 3.18
C THR A 76 15.54 1.35 3.49
N ASP A 77 16.58 1.57 2.66
CA ASP A 77 17.90 0.96 2.86
C ASP A 77 18.57 1.43 4.15
N ALA A 78 18.44 2.71 4.49
CA ALA A 78 18.95 3.26 5.74
C ALA A 78 18.22 2.66 6.94
N ALA A 79 16.92 2.42 6.83
CA ALA A 79 16.13 1.77 7.87
C ALA A 79 16.56 0.31 8.08
N ILE A 80 16.71 -0.47 7.00
CA ILE A 80 17.21 -1.84 7.04
C ILE A 80 18.60 -1.90 7.73
N SER A 81 19.50 -1.00 7.35
CA SER A 81 20.84 -0.93 7.94
C SER A 81 20.79 -0.63 9.44
N SER A 82 19.95 0.32 9.86
CA SER A 82 19.79 0.68 11.27
C SER A 82 19.14 -0.44 12.07
N LEU A 83 18.13 -1.15 11.51
CA LEU A 83 17.51 -2.30 12.17
C LEU A 83 18.47 -3.48 12.34
N LYS A 84 19.32 -3.75 11.35
CA LYS A 84 20.37 -4.77 11.46
C LYS A 84 21.31 -4.45 12.62
N ARG A 85 21.73 -3.20 12.79
CA ARG A 85 22.56 -2.76 13.92
C ARG A 85 21.82 -2.86 15.25
N ALA A 86 20.55 -2.48 15.31
CA ALA A 86 19.74 -2.63 16.52
C ALA A 86 19.70 -4.09 17.01
N ILE A 87 19.54 -5.04 16.06
CA ILE A 87 19.51 -6.48 16.36
C ILE A 87 20.92 -7.01 16.73
N GLU A 88 21.97 -6.48 16.10
CA GLU A 88 23.37 -6.81 16.42
C GLU A 88 23.70 -6.44 17.87
N TYR A 89 23.34 -5.22 18.31
CA TYR A 89 23.63 -4.74 19.65
C TYR A 89 22.65 -5.26 20.73
N ALA A 90 21.44 -5.63 20.33
CA ALA A 90 20.45 -6.27 21.21
C ALA A 90 19.83 -7.51 20.52
N PRO A 91 20.47 -8.69 20.59
CA PRO A 91 20.04 -9.91 19.89
C PRO A 91 18.68 -10.48 20.33
N LYS A 92 18.03 -9.90 21.33
CA LYS A 92 16.67 -10.25 21.77
C LYS A 92 15.64 -9.14 21.53
N PHE A 93 15.97 -8.14 20.72
CA PHE A 93 15.08 -7.02 20.41
C PHE A 93 14.02 -7.41 19.36
N ILE A 94 12.95 -8.08 19.82
CA ILE A 94 11.88 -8.63 18.98
C ILE A 94 11.26 -7.56 18.08
N GLN A 95 10.99 -6.35 18.62
CA GLN A 95 10.38 -5.26 17.86
C GLN A 95 11.22 -4.83 16.65
N ALA A 96 12.56 -4.82 16.82
CA ALA A 96 13.47 -4.53 15.71
C ALA A 96 13.47 -5.65 14.65
N MET A 97 13.38 -6.92 15.08
CA MET A 97 13.31 -8.07 14.16
C MET A 97 11.99 -8.07 13.36
N VAL A 98 10.87 -7.83 14.03
CA VAL A 98 9.55 -7.77 13.39
C VAL A 98 9.49 -6.59 12.41
N LEU A 99 10.01 -5.42 12.80
CA LEU A 99 10.06 -4.27 11.90
C LEU A 99 11.00 -4.52 10.71
N LEU A 100 12.18 -5.13 10.93
CA LEU A 100 13.08 -5.51 9.84
C LEU A 100 12.41 -6.50 8.88
N ALA A 101 11.67 -7.46 9.42
CA ALA A 101 10.95 -8.44 8.62
C ALA A 101 9.89 -7.76 7.73
N GLN A 102 9.10 -6.85 8.29
CA GLN A 102 8.09 -6.11 7.53
C GLN A 102 8.73 -5.23 6.46
N VAL A 103 9.76 -4.46 6.81
CA VAL A 103 10.45 -3.57 5.86
C VAL A 103 11.11 -4.37 4.72
N ALA A 104 11.69 -5.52 5.03
CA ALA A 104 12.27 -6.42 4.04
C ALA A 104 11.19 -7.01 3.11
N TYR A 105 10.05 -7.40 3.67
CA TYR A 105 8.91 -7.90 2.89
C TYR A 105 8.38 -6.84 1.93
N ASP A 106 8.19 -5.60 2.41
CA ASP A 106 7.74 -4.46 1.60
C ASP A 106 8.77 -4.07 0.51
N ALA A 107 10.06 -4.32 0.77
CA ALA A 107 11.16 -4.14 -0.18
C ALA A 107 11.39 -5.37 -1.11
N ALA A 108 10.47 -6.33 -1.14
CA ALA A 108 10.54 -7.56 -1.92
C ALA A 108 11.69 -8.54 -1.54
N ASP A 109 12.41 -8.30 -0.43
CA ASP A 109 13.40 -9.23 0.13
C ASP A 109 12.71 -10.24 1.07
N LEU A 110 11.99 -11.20 0.45
CA LEU A 110 11.24 -12.23 1.18
C LEU A 110 12.14 -13.12 2.03
N ASP A 111 13.36 -13.35 1.59
CA ASP A 111 14.34 -14.15 2.33
C ASP A 111 14.78 -13.47 3.63
N LEU A 112 15.09 -12.17 3.58
CA LEU A 112 15.40 -11.40 4.78
C LEU A 112 14.19 -11.29 5.70
N ALA A 113 12.99 -11.13 5.13
CA ALA A 113 11.74 -11.07 5.88
C ALA A 113 11.51 -12.36 6.69
N VAL A 114 11.60 -13.52 6.04
CA VAL A 114 11.44 -14.82 6.69
C VAL A 114 12.50 -15.04 7.77
N ARG A 115 13.79 -14.84 7.46
CA ARG A 115 14.88 -14.99 8.43
C ARG A 115 14.73 -14.08 9.64
N SER A 116 14.21 -12.88 9.46
CA SER A 116 14.01 -11.93 10.57
C SER A 116 12.86 -12.36 11.49
N LEU A 117 11.74 -12.86 10.91
CA LEU A 117 10.66 -13.43 11.70
C LEU A 117 11.04 -14.76 12.37
N GLU A 118 11.89 -15.58 11.77
CA GLU A 118 12.41 -16.82 12.40
C GLU A 118 13.17 -16.48 13.68
N LYS A 119 14.02 -15.44 13.65
CA LYS A 119 14.72 -14.97 14.85
C LYS A 119 13.74 -14.47 15.92
N ALA A 120 12.72 -13.71 15.53
CA ALA A 120 11.70 -13.24 16.45
C ALA A 120 10.88 -14.41 17.06
N ALA A 121 10.47 -15.39 16.25
CA ALA A 121 9.74 -16.58 16.67
C ALA A 121 10.56 -17.46 17.64
N ALA A 122 11.87 -17.56 17.44
CA ALA A 122 12.75 -18.32 18.35
C ALA A 122 12.78 -17.69 19.76
N ILE A 123 12.56 -16.40 19.88
CA ILE A 123 12.53 -15.69 21.18
C ILE A 123 11.11 -15.66 21.77
N ALA A 124 10.09 -15.53 20.92
CA ALA A 124 8.68 -15.49 21.30
C ALA A 124 7.87 -16.59 20.61
N PRO A 125 8.10 -17.88 20.90
CA PRO A 125 7.50 -19.00 20.19
C PRO A 125 5.99 -19.10 20.40
N GLN A 126 5.44 -18.46 21.43
CA GLN A 126 4.00 -18.46 21.75
C GLN A 126 3.27 -17.24 21.18
N ASP A 127 3.95 -16.34 20.46
CA ASP A 127 3.29 -15.19 19.84
C ASP A 127 2.54 -15.64 18.57
N PRO A 128 1.19 -15.63 18.59
CA PRO A 128 0.39 -16.14 17.48
C PRO A 128 0.51 -15.27 16.22
N THR A 129 0.82 -13.98 16.39
CA THR A 129 0.97 -13.04 15.28
C THR A 129 2.24 -13.32 14.51
N ILE A 130 3.36 -13.48 15.22
CA ILE A 130 4.66 -13.84 14.63
C ILE A 130 4.56 -15.21 13.96
N ALA A 131 3.97 -16.20 14.65
CA ALA A 131 3.82 -17.55 14.12
C ALA A 131 2.97 -17.59 12.84
N SER A 132 1.82 -16.90 12.83
CA SER A 132 0.93 -16.81 11.67
C SER A 132 1.60 -16.13 10.48
N GLN A 133 2.28 -15.01 10.72
CA GLN A 133 2.96 -14.26 9.67
C GLN A 133 4.13 -15.05 9.08
N LEU A 134 4.93 -15.70 9.94
CA LEU A 134 6.03 -16.55 9.51
C LEU A 134 5.56 -17.73 8.67
N ALA A 135 4.48 -18.39 9.07
CA ALA A 135 3.90 -19.51 8.30
C ALA A 135 3.44 -19.04 6.91
N GLN A 136 2.82 -17.86 6.81
CA GLN A 136 2.38 -17.28 5.55
C GLN A 136 3.57 -16.97 4.63
N TRP A 137 4.59 -16.27 5.13
CA TRP A 137 5.74 -15.87 4.32
C TRP A 137 6.63 -17.06 3.93
N ARG A 138 6.75 -18.09 4.78
CA ARG A 138 7.41 -19.35 4.41
C ARG A 138 6.68 -20.05 3.27
N LYS A 139 5.34 -20.06 3.29
CA LYS A 139 4.54 -20.64 2.21
C LYS A 139 4.78 -19.87 0.90
N GLU A 140 4.77 -18.54 0.94
CA GLU A 140 5.08 -17.70 -0.20
C GLU A 140 6.50 -17.93 -0.72
N ALA A 141 7.51 -17.95 0.15
CA ALA A 141 8.89 -18.22 -0.22
C ALA A 141 9.07 -19.60 -0.88
N SER A 142 8.41 -20.62 -0.33
CA SER A 142 8.44 -21.98 -0.93
C SER A 142 7.81 -22.01 -2.33
N LEU A 143 6.72 -21.28 -2.55
CA LEU A 143 6.11 -21.19 -3.89
C LEU A 143 7.06 -20.48 -4.87
N HIS A 144 7.69 -19.40 -4.46
CA HIS A 144 8.58 -18.63 -5.34
C HIS A 144 9.85 -19.38 -5.74
N GLN A 145 10.27 -20.44 -5.00
CA GLN A 145 11.41 -21.27 -5.39
C GLN A 145 11.20 -21.98 -6.74
N SER A 146 9.93 -22.26 -7.12
CA SER A 146 9.59 -22.88 -8.40
C SER A 146 9.32 -21.86 -9.52
N PHE A 147 9.30 -20.57 -9.20
CA PHE A 147 8.96 -19.54 -10.16
C PHE A 147 10.17 -19.13 -11.01
N GLN A 148 9.89 -18.85 -12.27
CA GLN A 148 10.84 -18.25 -13.21
C GLN A 148 10.61 -16.74 -13.21
N THR A 149 11.68 -15.97 -13.30
CA THR A 149 11.61 -14.51 -13.44
C THR A 149 11.90 -14.14 -14.89
N GLN A 150 10.99 -13.38 -15.50
CA GLN A 150 11.23 -12.67 -16.74
C GLN A 150 11.57 -11.23 -16.39
N PRO A 151 12.86 -10.83 -16.44
CA PRO A 151 13.23 -9.46 -16.12
C PRO A 151 12.81 -8.52 -17.25
N GLY A 152 12.39 -7.30 -16.90
CA GLY A 152 12.06 -6.21 -17.80
C GLY A 152 12.67 -4.88 -17.35
N VAL A 153 12.40 -3.82 -18.11
CA VAL A 153 12.92 -2.48 -17.78
C VAL A 153 12.18 -1.89 -16.58
N HIS A 154 10.85 -1.98 -16.60
CA HIS A 154 10.00 -1.41 -15.56
C HIS A 154 9.29 -2.49 -14.73
N PHE A 155 9.25 -3.75 -15.22
CA PHE A 155 8.53 -4.84 -14.56
C PHE A 155 9.32 -6.14 -14.61
N ASN A 156 9.46 -6.81 -13.47
CA ASN A 156 9.91 -8.20 -13.40
C ASN A 156 8.68 -9.10 -13.25
N VAL A 157 8.46 -10.00 -14.19
CA VAL A 157 7.30 -10.91 -14.14
C VAL A 157 7.73 -12.28 -13.65
N LEU A 158 7.18 -12.69 -12.51
CA LEU A 158 7.42 -13.99 -11.87
C LEU A 158 6.25 -14.93 -12.13
N PHE A 159 6.52 -16.17 -12.59
CA PHE A 159 5.49 -17.15 -12.91
C PHE A 159 5.97 -18.57 -12.77
N GLU A 160 5.03 -19.51 -12.57
CA GLU A 160 5.33 -20.92 -12.38
C GLU A 160 5.43 -21.67 -13.72
N GLY A 161 6.64 -22.12 -14.05
CA GLY A 161 6.88 -23.05 -15.16
C GLY A 161 6.60 -22.51 -16.58
N PRO A 162 6.87 -23.33 -17.60
CA PRO A 162 6.81 -22.88 -19.00
C PRO A 162 5.38 -22.64 -19.52
N HIS A 163 4.36 -23.26 -18.90
CA HIS A 163 2.96 -23.12 -19.32
C HIS A 163 2.38 -21.70 -19.04
N GLN A 164 2.94 -20.97 -18.11
CA GLN A 164 2.55 -19.58 -17.83
C GLN A 164 3.38 -18.53 -18.60
N LYS A 165 4.41 -18.97 -19.33
CA LYS A 165 5.32 -18.06 -20.05
C LYS A 165 4.59 -17.13 -21.02
N ALA A 166 3.62 -17.62 -21.78
CA ALA A 166 2.83 -16.81 -22.72
C ALA A 166 1.98 -15.76 -21.99
N VAL A 167 1.42 -16.12 -20.82
CA VAL A 167 0.69 -15.17 -19.95
C VAL A 167 1.65 -14.12 -19.41
N GLY A 168 2.83 -14.52 -18.94
CA GLY A 168 3.87 -13.61 -18.44
C GLY A 168 4.32 -12.59 -19.50
N GLN A 169 4.52 -13.04 -20.75
CA GLN A 169 4.85 -12.16 -21.86
C GLN A 169 3.72 -11.16 -22.18
N HIS A 170 2.48 -11.63 -22.17
CA HIS A 170 1.33 -10.77 -22.39
C HIS A 170 1.19 -9.71 -21.28
N VAL A 171 1.28 -10.11 -20.02
CA VAL A 171 1.24 -9.21 -18.85
C VAL A 171 2.36 -8.17 -18.91
N SER A 172 3.59 -8.59 -19.25
CA SER A 172 4.73 -7.67 -19.42
C SER A 172 4.45 -6.63 -20.50
N ALA A 173 3.93 -7.04 -21.67
CA ALA A 173 3.61 -6.12 -22.77
C ALA A 173 2.50 -5.11 -22.40
N VAL A 174 1.45 -5.57 -21.70
CA VAL A 174 0.36 -4.71 -21.20
C VAL A 174 0.91 -3.67 -20.22
N LEU A 175 1.74 -4.09 -19.27
CA LEU A 175 2.32 -3.21 -18.27
C LEU A 175 3.28 -2.18 -18.85
N GLU A 176 4.16 -2.56 -19.77
CA GLU A 176 5.05 -1.63 -20.47
C GLU A 176 4.26 -0.58 -21.26
N SER A 177 3.19 -0.98 -21.93
CA SER A 177 2.28 -0.05 -22.61
C SER A 177 1.59 0.89 -21.61
N ALA A 178 1.10 0.34 -20.50
CA ALA A 178 0.45 1.10 -19.43
C ALA A 178 1.41 2.11 -18.79
N TYR A 179 2.67 1.72 -18.54
CA TYR A 179 3.71 2.60 -18.00
C TYR A 179 3.83 3.91 -18.79
N TRP A 180 3.96 3.80 -20.10
CA TRP A 180 4.10 4.98 -20.96
C TRP A 180 2.80 5.78 -21.10
N ASN A 181 1.67 5.10 -21.29
CA ASN A 181 0.38 5.77 -21.52
C ASN A 181 -0.12 6.48 -20.26
N ILE A 182 -0.08 5.79 -19.12
CA ILE A 182 -0.53 6.33 -17.85
C ILE A 182 0.50 7.32 -17.31
N GLY A 183 1.79 7.01 -17.45
CA GLY A 183 2.88 7.91 -17.10
C GLY A 183 2.76 9.25 -17.80
N LYS A 184 2.51 9.25 -19.11
CA LYS A 184 2.24 10.49 -19.89
C LYS A 184 1.00 11.23 -19.40
N THR A 185 -0.06 10.49 -19.08
CA THR A 185 -1.36 11.08 -18.69
C THR A 185 -1.31 11.72 -17.30
N LEU A 186 -0.62 11.08 -16.35
CA LEU A 186 -0.51 11.55 -14.96
C LEU A 186 0.79 12.33 -14.70
N ASN A 187 1.74 12.32 -15.63
CA ASN A 187 3.10 12.81 -15.46
C ASN A 187 3.79 12.19 -14.23
N ILE A 188 3.63 10.87 -14.06
CA ILE A 188 4.20 10.06 -12.97
C ILE A 188 4.83 8.82 -13.57
N TYR A 189 6.12 8.62 -13.30
CA TYR A 189 6.90 7.48 -13.77
C TYR A 189 7.62 6.83 -12.58
N PRO A 190 7.12 5.69 -12.04
CA PRO A 190 7.84 4.95 -11.01
C PRO A 190 9.22 4.54 -11.49
N GLY A 191 10.27 4.90 -10.74
CA GLY A 191 11.66 4.73 -11.20
C GLY A 191 12.27 3.36 -10.92
N ALA A 192 11.70 2.55 -10.03
CA ALA A 192 12.16 1.20 -9.71
C ALA A 192 11.36 0.16 -10.48
N ALA A 193 12.01 -0.92 -10.91
CA ALA A 193 11.30 -2.05 -11.50
C ALA A 193 10.37 -2.69 -10.46
N LEU A 194 9.12 -2.94 -10.89
CA LEU A 194 8.07 -3.49 -10.05
C LEU A 194 7.93 -5.00 -10.29
N ASP A 195 7.90 -5.77 -9.22
CA ASP A 195 7.65 -7.21 -9.30
C ASP A 195 6.15 -7.49 -9.53
N VAL A 196 5.89 -8.36 -10.49
CA VAL A 196 4.55 -8.81 -10.89
C VAL A 196 4.50 -10.33 -10.78
N ILE A 197 3.67 -10.85 -9.89
CA ILE A 197 3.68 -12.27 -9.55
C ILE A 197 2.39 -12.92 -10.05
N LEU A 198 2.54 -13.91 -10.92
CA LEU A 198 1.43 -14.65 -11.50
C LEU A 198 1.20 -15.93 -10.69
N TYR A 199 0.02 -16.04 -10.11
CA TYR A 199 -0.39 -17.19 -9.30
C TYR A 199 -1.49 -18.00 -9.99
N SER A 200 -1.62 -19.27 -9.65
CA SER A 200 -2.90 -19.94 -9.82
C SER A 200 -3.94 -19.32 -8.88
N ASN A 201 -5.23 -19.50 -9.17
CA ASN A 201 -6.30 -18.97 -8.31
C ASN A 201 -6.19 -19.46 -6.85
N GLN A 202 -5.72 -20.69 -6.64
CA GLN A 202 -5.53 -21.23 -5.31
C GLN A 202 -4.32 -20.60 -4.59
N GLN A 203 -3.18 -20.51 -5.28
CA GLN A 203 -1.97 -19.88 -4.74
C GLN A 203 -2.23 -18.41 -4.35
N PHE A 204 -2.93 -17.66 -5.21
CA PHE A 204 -3.30 -16.27 -4.93
C PHE A 204 -4.06 -16.13 -3.61
N ARG A 205 -5.13 -16.92 -3.41
CA ARG A 205 -5.91 -16.90 -2.16
C ARG A 205 -5.08 -17.33 -0.95
N ASP A 206 -4.24 -18.32 -1.12
CA ASP A 206 -3.40 -18.88 -0.07
C ASP A 206 -2.33 -17.89 0.42
N VAL A 207 -1.76 -17.12 -0.52
CA VAL A 207 -0.72 -16.12 -0.21
C VAL A 207 -1.32 -14.81 0.29
N THR A 208 -2.34 -14.29 -0.41
CA THR A 208 -2.87 -12.94 -0.12
C THR A 208 -3.96 -12.92 0.95
N ARG A 209 -4.64 -14.07 1.18
CA ARG A 209 -5.87 -14.15 1.99
C ARG A 209 -6.97 -13.20 1.50
N ALA A 210 -6.89 -12.80 0.23
CA ALA A 210 -7.85 -11.90 -0.39
C ALA A 210 -9.25 -12.51 -0.41
N PRO A 211 -10.32 -11.68 -0.35
CA PRO A 211 -11.69 -12.14 -0.49
C PRO A 211 -11.90 -12.88 -1.81
N ALA A 212 -12.91 -13.76 -1.86
CA ALA A 212 -13.18 -14.58 -3.03
C ALA A 212 -13.49 -13.79 -4.31
N TRP A 213 -13.95 -12.54 -4.16
CA TRP A 213 -14.25 -11.63 -5.26
C TRP A 213 -13.03 -10.83 -5.77
N ALA A 214 -11.90 -10.84 -5.05
CA ALA A 214 -10.69 -10.13 -5.45
C ALA A 214 -10.07 -10.76 -6.71
N SER A 215 -9.82 -9.94 -7.70
CA SER A 215 -9.27 -10.33 -9.01
C SER A 215 -7.77 -10.09 -9.14
N GLY A 216 -7.16 -9.38 -8.19
CA GLY A 216 -5.76 -9.05 -8.12
C GLY A 216 -5.44 -8.41 -6.77
N GLY A 217 -4.24 -7.86 -6.62
CA GLY A 217 -3.83 -7.11 -5.44
C GLY A 217 -2.48 -6.44 -5.62
N TYR A 218 -2.32 -5.30 -4.95
CA TYR A 218 -1.08 -4.55 -4.87
C TYR A 218 -0.68 -4.32 -3.41
N ASP A 219 0.49 -4.82 -3.02
CA ASP A 219 1.10 -4.67 -1.70
C ASP A 219 2.58 -4.23 -1.76
N GLY A 220 2.92 -3.44 -2.78
CA GLY A 220 4.29 -3.16 -3.20
C GLY A 220 4.74 -4.05 -4.35
N ARG A 221 3.99 -5.12 -4.64
CA ARG A 221 4.10 -6.02 -5.79
C ARG A 221 2.71 -6.20 -6.40
N ILE A 222 2.63 -6.35 -7.71
CA ILE A 222 1.38 -6.71 -8.36
C ILE A 222 1.21 -8.23 -8.26
N ARG A 223 0.08 -8.69 -7.74
CA ARG A 223 -0.24 -10.11 -7.56
C ARG A 223 -1.49 -10.46 -8.36
N LEU A 224 -1.36 -11.38 -9.30
CA LEU A 224 -2.42 -11.69 -10.26
C LEU A 224 -2.78 -13.18 -10.24
N PRO A 225 -4.05 -13.55 -10.00
CA PRO A 225 -4.53 -14.89 -10.26
C PRO A 225 -4.76 -15.07 -11.76
N VAL A 226 -3.94 -15.88 -12.42
CA VAL A 226 -3.97 -16.04 -13.88
C VAL A 226 -4.66 -17.32 -14.35
N GLY A 227 -5.40 -17.99 -13.49
CA GLY A 227 -6.17 -19.17 -13.84
C GLY A 227 -7.21 -18.87 -14.95
N GLY A 228 -6.97 -19.42 -16.15
CA GLY A 228 -7.86 -19.16 -17.31
C GLY A 228 -7.61 -17.84 -18.04
N ALA A 229 -6.54 -17.11 -17.72
CA ALA A 229 -6.21 -15.79 -18.28
C ALA A 229 -6.20 -15.73 -19.82
N LEU A 230 -5.69 -16.75 -20.47
CA LEU A 230 -5.67 -16.82 -21.94
C LEU A 230 -7.06 -17.02 -22.57
N ARG A 231 -8.09 -17.37 -21.78
CA ARG A 231 -9.49 -17.46 -22.25
C ARG A 231 -10.21 -16.12 -22.25
N SER A 232 -9.72 -15.16 -21.48
CA SER A 232 -10.26 -13.80 -21.41
C SER A 232 -9.11 -12.78 -21.25
N PRO A 233 -8.35 -12.53 -22.34
CA PRO A 233 -7.25 -11.56 -22.33
C PRO A 233 -7.67 -10.17 -21.86
N GLU A 234 -8.86 -9.70 -22.28
CA GLU A 234 -9.39 -8.38 -21.93
C GLU A 234 -9.70 -8.27 -20.42
N ALA A 235 -10.17 -9.37 -19.81
CA ALA A 235 -10.39 -9.39 -18.37
C ALA A 235 -9.06 -9.35 -17.60
N LEU A 236 -8.05 -10.09 -18.07
CA LEU A 236 -6.70 -10.02 -17.50
C LEU A 236 -6.11 -8.62 -17.64
N GLU A 237 -6.19 -8.01 -18.83
CA GLU A 237 -5.68 -6.68 -19.11
C GLU A 237 -6.29 -5.62 -18.18
N ARG A 238 -7.61 -5.69 -17.95
CA ARG A 238 -8.27 -4.80 -16.97
C ARG A 238 -7.67 -4.93 -15.58
N VAL A 239 -7.52 -6.15 -15.06
CA VAL A 239 -6.98 -6.38 -13.73
C VAL A 239 -5.52 -5.91 -13.65
N VAL A 240 -4.70 -6.24 -14.65
CA VAL A 240 -3.29 -5.82 -14.74
C VAL A 240 -3.17 -4.30 -14.64
N ILE A 241 -3.98 -3.56 -15.39
CA ILE A 241 -3.95 -2.10 -15.39
C ILE A 241 -4.50 -1.54 -14.08
N HIS A 242 -5.55 -2.14 -13.51
CA HIS A 242 -6.08 -1.79 -12.20
C HIS A 242 -4.98 -1.81 -11.12
N GLU A 243 -4.30 -2.94 -11.00
CA GLU A 243 -3.23 -3.11 -10.00
C GLU A 243 -2.02 -2.20 -10.28
N TYR A 244 -1.71 -1.95 -11.54
CA TYR A 244 -0.66 -1.01 -11.91
C TYR A 244 -1.00 0.42 -11.47
N ILE A 245 -2.24 0.87 -11.60
CA ILE A 245 -2.66 2.21 -11.12
C ILE A 245 -2.43 2.33 -9.61
N HIS A 246 -2.68 1.29 -8.82
CA HIS A 246 -2.36 1.33 -7.39
C HIS A 246 -0.88 1.59 -7.13
N SER A 247 0.02 1.03 -7.94
CA SER A 247 1.46 1.30 -7.84
C SER A 247 1.81 2.75 -8.16
N VAL A 248 1.19 3.33 -9.18
CA VAL A 248 1.38 4.74 -9.57
C VAL A 248 0.86 5.68 -8.48
N VAL A 249 -0.33 5.40 -7.96
CA VAL A 249 -0.96 6.16 -6.86
C VAL A 249 -0.10 6.09 -5.59
N GLN A 250 0.37 4.90 -5.24
CA GLN A 250 1.25 4.71 -4.08
C GLN A 250 2.59 5.44 -4.24
N HIS A 251 3.17 5.41 -5.44
CA HIS A 251 4.41 6.12 -5.75
C HIS A 251 4.26 7.64 -5.60
N ALA A 252 3.16 8.22 -6.06
CA ALA A 252 2.94 9.66 -6.07
C ALA A 252 2.41 10.21 -4.73
N GLY A 253 1.46 9.51 -4.13
CA GLY A 253 0.69 10.02 -2.98
C GLY A 253 0.81 9.18 -1.73
N GLY A 254 1.36 7.96 -1.81
CA GLY A 254 1.57 7.08 -0.66
C GLY A 254 0.31 6.90 0.18
N ALA A 255 0.50 6.83 1.49
CA ALA A 255 -0.59 6.68 2.47
C ALA A 255 -1.52 7.92 2.58
N GLY A 256 -1.19 9.04 1.91
CA GLY A 256 -2.03 10.24 1.89
C GLY A 256 -3.26 10.11 0.99
N VAL A 257 -3.28 9.14 0.07
CA VAL A 257 -4.39 8.94 -0.85
C VAL A 257 -5.51 8.15 -0.18
N PRO A 258 -6.76 8.67 -0.12
CA PRO A 258 -7.88 7.91 0.42
C PRO A 258 -8.27 6.76 -0.50
N ALA A 259 -8.89 5.70 0.07
CA ALA A 259 -9.23 4.49 -0.68
C ALA A 259 -10.13 4.78 -1.88
N TRP A 260 -11.15 5.65 -1.73
CA TRP A 260 -12.03 6.00 -2.85
C TRP A 260 -11.27 6.57 -4.06
N LEU A 261 -10.20 7.33 -3.81
CA LEU A 261 -9.44 7.92 -4.91
C LEU A 261 -8.51 6.88 -5.55
N SER A 262 -7.87 6.04 -4.75
CA SER A 262 -7.03 4.95 -5.26
C SER A 262 -7.84 3.96 -6.10
N GLU A 263 -8.93 3.43 -5.55
CA GLU A 263 -9.81 2.48 -6.23
C GLU A 263 -10.56 3.11 -7.40
N GLY A 264 -10.94 4.37 -7.22
CA GLY A 264 -11.63 5.14 -8.26
C GLY A 264 -10.76 5.41 -9.47
N LEU A 265 -9.50 5.79 -9.28
CA LEU A 265 -8.53 5.97 -10.37
C LEU A 265 -8.21 4.64 -11.06
N ALA A 266 -7.99 3.57 -10.26
CA ALA A 266 -7.77 2.24 -10.79
C ALA A 266 -8.92 1.82 -11.71
N SER A 267 -10.16 1.93 -11.26
CA SER A 267 -11.36 1.63 -12.06
C SER A 267 -11.56 2.60 -13.24
N TYR A 268 -11.14 3.86 -13.10
CA TYR A 268 -11.27 4.85 -14.18
C TYR A 268 -10.29 4.60 -15.33
N PHE A 269 -9.05 4.18 -15.03
CA PHE A 269 -8.02 3.92 -16.02
C PHE A 269 -8.06 2.50 -16.60
N GLU A 270 -8.80 1.56 -16.00
CA GLU A 270 -9.05 0.26 -16.63
C GLU A 270 -9.54 0.42 -18.07
N PRO A 271 -9.17 -0.47 -19.00
CA PRO A 271 -9.78 -0.50 -20.33
C PRO A 271 -11.26 -0.94 -20.29
N GLY A 272 -12.05 -0.53 -21.28
CA GLY A 272 -13.44 -0.97 -21.44
C GLY A 272 -14.51 0.07 -21.08
N ASP A 273 -15.77 -0.39 -20.98
CA ASP A 273 -16.95 0.45 -20.75
C ASP A 273 -16.99 1.02 -19.35
N LYS A 274 -17.00 2.34 -19.23
CA LYS A 274 -17.08 3.06 -17.95
C LYS A 274 -18.52 3.22 -17.44
N SER A 275 -19.51 2.90 -18.22
CA SER A 275 -20.92 3.05 -17.84
C SER A 275 -21.38 2.05 -16.77
N TRP A 276 -20.55 1.03 -16.46
CA TRP A 276 -20.88 0.02 -15.45
C TRP A 276 -21.16 0.62 -14.08
N ALA A 277 -20.39 1.65 -13.66
CA ALA A 277 -20.57 2.28 -12.36
C ALA A 277 -21.94 2.96 -12.25
N ALA A 278 -22.32 3.72 -13.28
CA ALA A 278 -23.65 4.33 -13.31
C ALA A 278 -24.77 3.28 -13.37
N LYS A 279 -24.57 2.16 -14.07
CA LYS A 279 -25.52 1.02 -14.10
C LYS A 279 -25.65 0.37 -12.73
N ALA A 280 -24.54 0.09 -12.06
CA ALA A 280 -24.50 -0.47 -10.70
C ALA A 280 -25.25 0.43 -9.71
N LEU A 281 -24.99 1.72 -9.74
CA LEU A 281 -25.65 2.68 -8.86
C LEU A 281 -27.16 2.81 -9.15
N ARG A 282 -27.59 2.76 -10.42
CA ARG A 282 -29.03 2.74 -10.73
C ARG A 282 -29.74 1.51 -10.17
N ALA A 283 -29.07 0.36 -10.15
CA ALA A 283 -29.61 -0.88 -9.60
C ALA A 283 -29.59 -0.91 -8.06
N ALA A 284 -28.71 -0.17 -7.42
CA ALA A 284 -28.53 -0.15 -5.97
C ALA A 284 -29.57 0.75 -5.29
N ARG A 285 -30.11 0.28 -4.16
CA ARG A 285 -31.08 1.02 -3.32
C ARG A 285 -30.41 1.96 -2.31
N THR A 286 -29.16 1.71 -2.01
CA THR A 286 -28.40 2.44 -0.98
C THR A 286 -27.17 3.09 -1.56
N ARG A 287 -26.61 4.04 -0.84
CA ARG A 287 -25.30 4.66 -1.10
C ARG A 287 -24.47 4.60 0.17
N ILE A 288 -23.16 4.48 0.01
CA ILE A 288 -22.20 4.58 1.09
C ILE A 288 -21.89 6.06 1.30
N ARG A 289 -21.81 6.51 2.53
CA ARG A 289 -21.42 7.90 2.82
C ARG A 289 -19.98 8.14 2.35
N LEU A 290 -19.68 9.32 1.81
CA LEU A 290 -18.36 9.62 1.24
C LEU A 290 -17.23 9.51 2.27
N GLU A 291 -17.54 9.83 3.54
CA GLU A 291 -16.62 9.72 4.67
C GLU A 291 -16.20 8.26 4.95
N GLU A 292 -17.09 7.31 4.66
CA GLU A 292 -16.83 5.87 4.83
C GLU A 292 -15.98 5.28 3.69
N LEU A 293 -15.92 5.95 2.54
CA LEU A 293 -15.10 5.53 1.39
C LEU A 293 -13.61 5.89 1.55
N VAL A 294 -13.22 6.50 2.66
CA VAL A 294 -11.81 6.85 2.94
C VAL A 294 -10.99 5.61 3.30
N GLU A 295 -11.62 4.62 3.91
CA GLU A 295 -10.98 3.36 4.31
C GLU A 295 -11.07 2.31 3.20
N GLY A 296 -10.21 1.28 3.27
CA GLY A 296 -10.16 0.22 2.27
C GLY A 296 -11.43 -0.65 2.24
N PHE A 297 -11.74 -1.22 1.08
CA PHE A 297 -12.99 -1.95 0.80
C PHE A 297 -12.91 -3.46 1.08
N GLY A 298 -11.73 -3.97 1.50
CA GLY A 298 -11.50 -5.40 1.70
C GLY A 298 -12.39 -6.07 2.77
N GLY A 299 -12.98 -5.29 3.69
CA GLY A 299 -13.93 -5.78 4.70
C GLY A 299 -15.40 -5.77 4.27
N LEU A 300 -15.71 -5.27 3.06
CA LEU A 300 -17.07 -5.18 2.54
C LEU A 300 -17.52 -6.52 1.91
N ASP A 301 -18.81 -6.83 1.99
CA ASP A 301 -19.38 -7.88 1.14
C ASP A 301 -19.37 -7.47 -0.34
N GLY A 302 -19.48 -8.45 -1.25
CA GLY A 302 -19.32 -8.18 -2.68
C GLY A 302 -20.33 -7.19 -3.26
N ALA A 303 -21.55 -7.10 -2.74
CA ALA A 303 -22.56 -6.17 -3.23
C ALA A 303 -22.26 -4.74 -2.76
N THR A 304 -21.88 -4.59 -1.49
CA THR A 304 -21.46 -3.30 -0.91
C THR A 304 -20.15 -2.82 -1.54
N ALA A 305 -19.17 -3.72 -1.77
CA ALA A 305 -17.94 -3.40 -2.47
C ALA A 305 -18.19 -2.86 -3.88
N LEU A 306 -19.12 -3.48 -4.64
CA LEU A 306 -19.48 -2.99 -5.98
C LEU A 306 -20.01 -1.55 -5.94
N ILE A 307 -20.80 -1.19 -4.93
CA ILE A 307 -21.30 0.18 -4.75
C ILE A 307 -20.14 1.12 -4.40
N ALA A 308 -19.23 0.70 -3.51
CA ALA A 308 -18.06 1.48 -3.14
C ALA A 308 -17.18 1.79 -4.36
N TYR A 309 -16.87 0.78 -5.15
CA TYR A 309 -16.12 0.92 -6.42
C TYR A 309 -16.82 1.84 -7.40
N ALA A 310 -18.14 1.69 -7.59
CA ALA A 310 -18.90 2.52 -8.50
C ALA A 310 -18.95 4.00 -8.08
N GLN A 311 -19.14 4.27 -6.79
CA GLN A 311 -19.10 5.63 -6.25
C GLN A 311 -17.70 6.23 -6.40
N SER A 312 -16.68 5.47 -6.11
CA SER A 312 -15.26 5.86 -6.21
C SER A 312 -14.85 6.18 -7.63
N GLN A 313 -15.24 5.35 -8.62
CA GLN A 313 -14.96 5.63 -10.03
C GLN A 313 -15.57 6.95 -10.46
N ILE A 314 -16.83 7.24 -10.10
CA ILE A 314 -17.49 8.50 -10.46
C ILE A 314 -16.81 9.69 -9.78
N GLY A 315 -16.38 9.54 -8.51
CA GLY A 315 -15.63 10.56 -7.79
C GLY A 315 -14.26 10.84 -8.41
N ALA A 316 -13.53 9.79 -8.77
CA ALA A 316 -12.22 9.90 -9.42
C ALA A 316 -12.32 10.49 -10.83
N GLN A 317 -13.35 10.10 -11.60
CA GLN A 317 -13.62 10.70 -12.88
C GLN A 317 -13.91 12.20 -12.77
N LEU A 318 -14.76 12.61 -11.81
CA LEU A 318 -15.04 14.02 -11.56
C LEU A 318 -13.77 14.78 -11.17
N LEU A 319 -12.95 14.19 -10.26
CA LEU A 319 -11.68 14.79 -9.89
C LEU A 319 -10.79 14.99 -11.11
N TYR A 320 -10.60 13.94 -11.91
CA TYR A 320 -9.78 14.00 -13.12
C TYR A 320 -10.26 15.07 -14.09
N GLU A 321 -11.58 15.17 -14.34
CA GLU A 321 -12.18 16.21 -15.18
C GLU A 321 -11.87 17.64 -14.67
N ARG A 322 -11.75 17.81 -13.34
CA ARG A 322 -11.54 19.12 -12.70
C ARG A 322 -10.07 19.52 -12.61
N VAL A 323 -9.17 18.56 -12.45
CA VAL A 323 -7.75 18.84 -12.18
C VAL A 323 -6.82 18.48 -13.37
N SER A 324 -7.32 17.83 -14.43
CA SER A 324 -6.51 17.51 -15.61
C SER A 324 -6.00 18.80 -16.30
N PRO A 325 -4.72 18.85 -16.73
CA PRO A 325 -3.75 17.73 -16.79
C PRO A 325 -2.89 17.58 -15.51
N HIS A 326 -3.27 18.18 -14.39
CA HIS A 326 -2.48 18.26 -13.15
C HIS A 326 -2.80 17.16 -12.14
N ALA A 327 -3.44 16.05 -12.55
CA ALA A 327 -3.83 14.96 -11.64
C ALA A 327 -2.64 14.36 -10.89
N GLY A 328 -1.48 14.26 -11.52
CA GLY A 328 -0.26 13.79 -10.85
C GLY A 328 0.22 14.73 -9.74
N SER A 329 0.20 16.06 -9.98
CA SER A 329 0.56 17.02 -8.93
C SER A 329 -0.45 17.03 -7.77
N PHE A 330 -1.72 16.72 -8.05
CA PHE A 330 -2.73 16.52 -7.02
C PHE A 330 -2.36 15.35 -6.09
N LEU A 331 -1.99 14.20 -6.66
CA LEU A 331 -1.54 13.04 -5.89
C LEU A 331 -0.27 13.34 -5.08
N GLN A 332 0.69 14.05 -5.66
CA GLN A 332 1.91 14.48 -4.95
C GLN A 332 1.61 15.41 -3.76
N LEU A 333 0.61 16.29 -3.86
CA LEU A 333 0.18 17.10 -2.72
C LEU A 333 -0.33 16.22 -1.57
N LEU A 334 -1.10 15.16 -1.87
CA LEU A 334 -1.56 14.21 -0.87
C LEU A 334 -0.37 13.48 -0.22
N GLY A 335 0.62 13.07 -1.02
CA GLY A 335 1.87 12.47 -0.54
C GLY A 335 2.66 13.39 0.39
N ASN A 336 2.62 14.68 0.13
CA ASN A 336 3.25 15.73 0.95
C ASN A 336 2.41 16.11 2.19
N GLY A 337 1.34 15.36 2.49
CA GLY A 337 0.55 15.53 3.70
C GLY A 337 -0.61 16.52 3.61
N HIS A 338 -0.91 17.04 2.42
CA HIS A 338 -2.11 17.87 2.23
C HIS A 338 -3.39 17.00 2.27
N THR A 339 -4.49 17.58 2.72
CA THR A 339 -5.80 16.94 2.62
C THR A 339 -6.32 17.01 1.18
N VAL A 340 -7.32 16.18 0.86
CA VAL A 340 -8.04 16.29 -0.42
C VAL A 340 -8.57 17.72 -0.63
N ASP A 341 -9.16 18.34 0.39
CA ASP A 341 -9.70 19.70 0.32
C ASP A 341 -8.63 20.76 0.03
N GLN A 342 -7.47 20.62 0.70
CA GLN A 342 -6.33 21.50 0.44
C GLN A 342 -5.78 21.32 -0.98
N ALA A 343 -5.72 20.07 -1.46
CA ALA A 343 -5.27 19.78 -2.81
C ALA A 343 -6.27 20.29 -3.87
N LEU A 344 -7.59 20.12 -3.65
CA LEU A 344 -8.63 20.70 -4.50
C LEU A 344 -8.49 22.23 -4.58
N SER A 345 -8.40 22.90 -3.43
CA SER A 345 -8.29 24.36 -3.36
C SER A 345 -7.05 24.88 -4.09
N ARG A 346 -5.91 24.17 -3.99
CA ARG A 346 -4.67 24.53 -4.73
C ARG A 346 -4.80 24.38 -6.25
N HIS A 347 -5.72 23.54 -6.72
CA HIS A 347 -6.05 23.42 -8.13
C HIS A 347 -7.25 24.27 -8.57
N GLY A 348 -7.67 25.24 -7.74
CA GLY A 348 -8.78 26.16 -8.05
C GLY A 348 -10.17 25.50 -7.97
N VAL A 349 -10.28 24.32 -7.36
CA VAL A 349 -11.54 23.59 -7.18
C VAL A 349 -12.04 23.81 -5.77
N GLN A 350 -13.26 24.34 -5.62
CA GLN A 350 -13.89 24.50 -4.31
C GLN A 350 -14.34 23.14 -3.77
N PRO A 351 -13.88 22.71 -2.56
CA PRO A 351 -14.18 21.37 -2.03
C PRO A 351 -15.68 21.10 -1.90
N GLU A 352 -16.45 22.06 -1.40
CA GLU A 352 -17.90 21.93 -1.20
C GLU A 352 -18.62 21.70 -2.54
N ALA A 353 -18.23 22.44 -3.58
CA ALA A 353 -18.79 22.29 -4.91
C ALA A 353 -18.41 20.92 -5.53
N PHE A 354 -17.19 20.45 -5.29
CA PHE A 354 -16.76 19.13 -5.73
C PHE A 354 -17.59 18.03 -5.07
N TYR A 355 -17.74 18.04 -3.75
CA TYR A 355 -18.51 17.01 -3.04
C TYR A 355 -20.02 17.08 -3.35
N ALA A 356 -20.57 18.27 -3.54
CA ALA A 356 -21.97 18.43 -3.95
C ALA A 356 -22.21 17.82 -5.35
N GLU A 357 -21.31 18.08 -6.30
CA GLU A 357 -21.38 17.49 -7.65
C GLU A 357 -21.19 15.98 -7.60
N TRP A 358 -20.27 15.47 -6.79
CA TRP A 358 -20.06 14.03 -6.64
C TRP A 358 -21.33 13.34 -6.08
N ARG A 359 -21.92 13.88 -4.98
CA ARG A 359 -23.20 13.38 -4.43
C ARG A 359 -24.28 13.39 -5.49
N ARG A 360 -24.42 14.47 -6.25
CA ARG A 360 -25.40 14.55 -7.36
C ARG A 360 -25.19 13.46 -8.40
N ARG A 361 -23.97 13.25 -8.86
CA ARG A 361 -23.64 12.21 -9.87
C ARG A 361 -23.93 10.79 -9.39
N ILE A 362 -23.75 10.51 -8.12
CA ILE A 362 -24.04 9.17 -7.55
C ILE A 362 -25.48 9.03 -7.06
N GLY A 363 -26.32 10.05 -7.21
CA GLY A 363 -27.73 10.02 -6.80
C GLY A 363 -27.93 10.03 -5.29
N MET A 364 -27.06 10.71 -4.53
CA MET A 364 -27.27 11.03 -3.12
C MET A 364 -28.02 12.33 -2.97
N PRO A 365 -28.99 12.45 -2.03
CA PRO A 365 -29.60 13.73 -1.71
C PRO A 365 -28.55 14.73 -1.21
N GLY A 366 -28.74 16.02 -1.52
CA GLY A 366 -27.94 17.10 -0.95
C GLY A 366 -28.19 17.22 0.55
N ASP A 367 -27.21 17.76 1.29
CA ASP A 367 -27.30 17.94 2.77
C ASP A 367 -28.44 18.89 3.25
N GLY A 368 -29.34 19.31 2.37
CA GLY A 368 -30.38 20.31 2.62
C GLY A 368 -31.83 19.82 2.60
N THR A 369 -32.10 18.53 2.50
CA THR A 369 -33.46 17.97 2.55
C THR A 369 -33.58 16.93 3.65
N ARG A 370 -33.80 17.40 4.86
CA ARG A 370 -34.57 16.75 5.92
C ARG A 370 -35.82 17.56 6.19
#